data_a9daf3f5903afbbe85958c1233b02783
#
_entry.id   a9daf3f5903afbbe85958c1233b02783
#
_cell.length_a   1.000
_cell.length_b   1.000
_cell.length_c   1.000
_cell.angle_alpha   90.00
_cell.angle_beta   90.00
_cell.angle_gamma   90.00
#
_symmetry.space_group_name_H-M   'P 1'
#
loop_
_entity.id
_entity.type
_entity.pdbx_description
1 polymer ?
#
loop_
_entity_poly.entity_id
_entity_poly.type
_entity_poly.pdbx_seq_one_letter_code
_entity_poly.pdbx_strand_id
1 'polypeptide(L)'
;IVDTLTAVALLRYDVGIWAAHDGKAVVAWPAVSSLRARVAAVWGDDRANAFVAVDDIEGPVRVHGLVEKPGDVGTVSRRVWLSVNGRVVRDGGIVRAAEAAYRTTVPAGVRPSLLLAIDLPGEDVDVNVHPAKAEVRFRDRWPLERIVERAVRRALGTMESAVGIRVWAPGARVALPADIEALRPQVGGPHPFQVPEPVPA
;
A
#
# COMPACT_ATOMS: atom_id res chain seq x y z
N ILE A 1 -15.46 19.18 -5.13
CA ILE A 1 -16.23 18.23 -5.95
C ILE A 1 -15.38 16.99 -6.25
N VAL A 2 -14.18 17.11 -6.83
CA VAL A 2 -13.32 15.95 -7.17
C VAL A 2 -13.01 15.09 -5.94
N ASP A 3 -12.68 15.69 -4.79
CA ASP A 3 -12.38 14.94 -3.55
C ASP A 3 -13.59 14.11 -3.07
N THR A 4 -14.79 14.64 -3.20
CA THR A 4 -16.01 13.92 -2.85
C THR A 4 -16.25 12.75 -3.80
N LEU A 5 -16.06 12.97 -5.11
CA LEU A 5 -16.17 11.90 -6.11
C LEU A 5 -15.10 10.82 -5.88
N THR A 6 -13.88 11.22 -5.54
CA THR A 6 -12.81 10.29 -5.18
C THR A 6 -13.20 9.43 -3.97
N ALA A 7 -13.74 10.03 -2.91
CA ALA A 7 -14.17 9.28 -1.73
C ALA A 7 -15.27 8.25 -2.07
N VAL A 8 -16.25 8.64 -2.90
CA VAL A 8 -17.30 7.72 -3.38
C VAL A 8 -16.71 6.63 -4.27
N ALA A 9 -15.76 6.97 -5.15
CA ALA A 9 -15.12 6.03 -6.04
C ALA A 9 -14.32 4.95 -5.29
N LEU A 10 -13.63 5.33 -4.22
CA LEU A 10 -12.88 4.40 -3.37
C LEU A 10 -13.82 3.47 -2.58
N LEU A 11 -14.97 3.98 -2.15
CA LEU A 11 -15.97 3.19 -1.44
C LEU A 11 -16.71 2.23 -2.38
N ARG A 12 -17.03 2.67 -3.60
CA ARG A 12 -17.79 1.92 -4.60
C ARG A 12 -16.95 1.75 -5.86
N TYR A 13 -15.86 0.99 -5.73
CA TYR A 13 -14.99 0.68 -6.86
C TYR A 13 -15.70 -0.16 -7.96
N ASP A 14 -16.77 -0.85 -7.57
CA ASP A 14 -17.66 -1.63 -8.45
C ASP A 14 -18.56 -0.76 -9.34
N VAL A 15 -18.60 0.56 -9.14
CA VAL A 15 -19.42 1.51 -9.90
C VAL A 15 -18.54 2.41 -10.77
N GLY A 16 -18.96 2.61 -12.04
CA GLY A 16 -18.34 3.61 -12.91
C GLY A 16 -18.79 5.02 -12.54
N ILE A 17 -17.86 5.99 -12.54
CA ILE A 17 -18.13 7.40 -12.22
C ILE A 17 -17.66 8.27 -13.35
N TRP A 18 -18.60 9.08 -13.90
CA TRP A 18 -18.32 10.13 -14.88
C TRP A 18 -18.81 11.45 -14.36
N ALA A 19 -17.98 12.46 -14.49
CA ALA A 19 -18.38 13.82 -14.21
C ALA A 19 -17.82 14.76 -15.29
N ALA A 20 -18.64 15.74 -15.72
CA ALA A 20 -18.25 16.79 -16.63
C ALA A 20 -18.59 18.16 -16.01
N HIS A 21 -17.80 19.16 -16.37
CA HIS A 21 -18.01 20.55 -16.02
C HIS A 21 -17.77 21.41 -17.25
N ASP A 22 -18.70 22.30 -17.59
CA ASP A 22 -18.69 23.14 -18.79
C ASP A 22 -18.44 22.35 -20.09
N GLY A 23 -19.08 21.18 -20.22
CA GLY A 23 -18.94 20.29 -21.39
C GLY A 23 -17.62 19.51 -21.46
N LYS A 24 -16.71 19.68 -20.49
CA LYS A 24 -15.43 18.96 -20.44
C LYS A 24 -15.49 17.86 -19.38
N ALA A 25 -15.03 16.67 -19.75
CA ALA A 25 -14.90 15.56 -18.78
C ALA A 25 -13.86 15.91 -17.73
N VAL A 26 -14.25 15.86 -16.46
CA VAL A 26 -13.39 16.09 -15.29
C VAL A 26 -12.98 14.77 -14.67
N VAL A 27 -13.88 13.77 -14.70
CA VAL A 27 -13.69 12.45 -14.15
C VAL A 27 -14.28 11.42 -15.10
N ALA A 28 -13.52 10.34 -15.35
CA ALA A 28 -13.97 9.18 -16.13
C ALA A 28 -13.31 7.91 -15.54
N TRP A 29 -13.91 7.36 -14.49
CA TRP A 29 -13.43 6.17 -13.81
C TRP A 29 -14.38 5.00 -14.04
N PRO A 30 -13.99 3.98 -14.84
CA PRO A 30 -14.83 2.80 -15.06
C PRO A 30 -15.01 1.98 -13.79
N ALA A 31 -16.03 1.13 -13.73
CA ALA A 31 -16.15 0.11 -12.70
C ALA A 31 -14.95 -0.84 -12.75
N VAL A 32 -14.47 -1.26 -11.57
CA VAL A 32 -13.32 -2.17 -11.43
C VAL A 32 -13.59 -3.22 -10.35
N SER A 33 -12.80 -4.29 -10.34
CA SER A 33 -13.02 -5.44 -9.44
C SER A 33 -12.37 -5.31 -8.06
N SER A 34 -11.56 -4.27 -7.81
CA SER A 34 -10.85 -4.11 -6.53
C SER A 34 -10.53 -2.67 -6.20
N LEU A 35 -10.33 -2.39 -4.91
CA LEU A 35 -9.87 -1.09 -4.45
C LEU A 35 -8.50 -0.71 -5.06
N ARG A 36 -7.58 -1.67 -5.23
CA ARG A 36 -6.29 -1.43 -5.89
C ARG A 36 -6.45 -0.97 -7.34
N ALA A 37 -7.31 -1.65 -8.10
CA ALA A 37 -7.62 -1.25 -9.48
C ALA A 37 -8.30 0.13 -9.54
N ARG A 38 -9.10 0.49 -8.54
CA ARG A 38 -9.66 1.82 -8.40
C ARG A 38 -8.59 2.87 -8.11
N VAL A 39 -7.65 2.58 -7.23
CA VAL A 39 -6.50 3.46 -6.96
C VAL A 39 -5.68 3.67 -8.23
N ALA A 40 -5.44 2.63 -9.03
CA ALA A 40 -4.75 2.74 -10.32
C ALA A 40 -5.52 3.64 -11.30
N ALA A 41 -6.83 3.47 -11.41
CA ALA A 41 -7.69 4.30 -12.28
C ALA A 41 -7.74 5.78 -11.86
N VAL A 42 -7.61 6.08 -10.56
CA VAL A 42 -7.73 7.45 -10.02
C VAL A 42 -6.38 8.15 -9.93
N TRP A 43 -5.31 7.42 -9.53
CA TRP A 43 -3.99 8.02 -9.23
C TRP A 43 -2.82 7.39 -9.99
N GLY A 44 -3.08 6.42 -10.86
CA GLY A 44 -2.07 5.72 -11.65
C GLY A 44 -1.52 4.44 -11.02
N ASP A 45 -0.92 3.60 -11.87
CA ASP A 45 -0.42 2.27 -11.47
C ASP A 45 0.73 2.35 -10.47
N ASP A 46 1.65 3.29 -10.63
CA ASP A 46 2.76 3.48 -9.68
C ASP A 46 2.23 3.74 -8.27
N ARG A 47 1.18 4.55 -8.17
CA ARG A 47 0.54 4.81 -6.88
C ARG A 47 -0.16 3.56 -6.33
N ALA A 48 -0.85 2.80 -7.15
CA ALA A 48 -1.48 1.55 -6.73
C ALA A 48 -0.45 0.51 -6.27
N ASN A 49 0.73 0.48 -6.92
CA ASN A 49 1.84 -0.41 -6.59
C ASN A 49 2.56 -0.02 -5.29
N ALA A 50 2.48 1.24 -4.87
CA ALA A 50 3.04 1.72 -3.60
C ALA A 50 2.25 1.24 -2.35
N PHE A 51 1.13 0.53 -2.52
CA PHE A 51 0.31 0.04 -1.41
C PHE A 51 0.45 -1.47 -1.20
N VAL A 52 0.20 -1.91 0.03
CA VAL A 52 -0.03 -3.30 0.43
C VAL A 52 -1.48 -3.46 0.88
N ALA A 53 -2.07 -4.62 0.60
CA ALA A 53 -3.43 -4.93 1.04
C ALA A 53 -3.46 -5.27 2.54
N VAL A 54 -4.48 -4.76 3.21
CA VAL A 54 -4.89 -5.18 4.55
C VAL A 54 -6.20 -5.94 4.41
N ASP A 55 -6.31 -7.10 5.02
CA ASP A 55 -7.58 -7.82 5.21
C ASP A 55 -7.40 -8.72 6.44
N ASP A 56 -7.93 -8.27 7.56
CA ASP A 56 -7.79 -8.94 8.84
C ASP A 56 -9.13 -8.94 9.58
N ILE A 57 -9.42 -10.05 10.26
CA ILE A 57 -10.65 -10.22 11.02
C ILE A 57 -10.26 -10.57 12.46
N GLU A 58 -10.77 -9.81 13.40
CA GLU A 58 -10.61 -10.08 14.82
C GLU A 58 -11.95 -9.94 15.55
N GLY A 59 -12.48 -11.07 15.99
CA GLY A 59 -13.83 -11.15 16.53
C GLY A 59 -14.86 -10.68 15.49
N PRO A 60 -15.75 -9.73 15.85
CA PRO A 60 -16.76 -9.20 14.93
C PRO A 60 -16.24 -8.06 14.03
N VAL A 61 -14.98 -7.66 14.19
CA VAL A 61 -14.40 -6.52 13.46
C VAL A 61 -13.57 -7.01 12.30
N ARG A 62 -13.82 -6.46 11.11
CA ARG A 62 -12.96 -6.63 9.92
C ARG A 62 -12.29 -5.30 9.59
N VAL A 63 -10.99 -5.32 9.38
CA VAL A 63 -10.20 -4.18 8.90
C VAL A 63 -9.64 -4.56 7.53
N HIS A 64 -10.03 -3.83 6.50
CA HIS A 64 -9.56 -4.12 5.15
C HIS A 64 -9.24 -2.83 4.37
N GLY A 65 -8.49 -2.97 3.28
CA GLY A 65 -8.12 -1.84 2.44
C GLY A 65 -6.69 -1.87 1.96
N LEU A 66 -6.07 -0.69 1.88
CA LEU A 66 -4.72 -0.51 1.38
C LEU A 66 -3.94 0.44 2.29
N VAL A 67 -2.69 0.10 2.59
CA VAL A 67 -1.76 0.95 3.34
C VAL A 67 -0.45 1.10 2.58
N GLU A 68 0.18 2.26 2.65
CA GLU A 68 1.40 2.55 1.90
C GLU A 68 2.57 1.69 2.39
N LYS A 69 3.38 1.15 1.48
CA LYS A 69 4.57 0.38 1.83
C LYS A 69 5.59 1.28 2.52
N PRO A 70 6.31 0.82 3.54
CA PRO A 70 7.29 1.63 4.27
C PRO A 70 8.31 2.33 3.37
N GLY A 71 8.81 1.64 2.32
CA GLY A 71 9.78 2.19 1.38
C GLY A 71 9.24 3.30 0.45
N ASP A 72 7.92 3.42 0.33
CA ASP A 72 7.27 4.40 -0.55
C ASP A 72 6.70 5.60 0.23
N VAL A 73 6.70 5.53 1.58
CA VAL A 73 6.15 6.60 2.42
C VAL A 73 6.92 7.90 2.24
N GLY A 74 6.18 8.98 2.01
CA GLY A 74 6.76 10.32 1.85
C GLY A 74 7.23 10.66 0.44
N THR A 75 7.17 9.74 -0.52
CA THR A 75 7.57 9.99 -1.92
C THR A 75 6.55 10.84 -2.68
N VAL A 76 5.29 10.82 -2.25
CA VAL A 76 4.17 11.58 -2.83
C VAL A 76 3.24 12.13 -1.75
N SER A 77 2.31 12.99 -2.15
CA SER A 77 1.33 13.58 -1.24
C SER A 77 0.54 12.51 -0.48
N ARG A 78 0.53 12.63 0.85
CA ARG A 78 -0.19 11.75 1.77
C ARG A 78 -1.69 11.78 1.50
N ARG A 79 -2.31 10.61 1.50
CA ARG A 79 -3.75 10.44 1.34
C ARG A 79 -4.31 9.58 2.47
N VAL A 80 -5.35 10.08 3.13
CA VAL A 80 -6.05 9.34 4.18
C VAL A 80 -7.52 9.24 3.79
N TRP A 81 -7.98 8.03 3.68
CA TRP A 81 -9.37 7.69 3.50
C TRP A 81 -9.75 6.60 4.50
N LEU A 82 -10.82 6.84 5.22
CA LEU A 82 -11.34 5.93 6.23
C LEU A 82 -12.84 5.76 6.02
N SER A 83 -13.31 4.53 6.05
CA SER A 83 -14.74 4.24 6.11
C SER A 83 -15.06 3.30 7.25
N VAL A 84 -16.28 3.44 7.78
CA VAL A 84 -16.84 2.57 8.82
C VAL A 84 -18.23 2.15 8.36
N ASN A 85 -18.45 0.83 8.28
CA ASN A 85 -19.71 0.25 7.78
C ASN A 85 -20.18 0.90 6.47
N GLY A 86 -19.26 1.10 5.50
CA GLY A 86 -19.56 1.69 4.22
C GLY A 86 -19.81 3.20 4.22
N ARG A 87 -19.48 3.92 5.30
CA ARG A 87 -19.57 5.39 5.37
C ARG A 87 -18.20 6.02 5.49
N VAL A 88 -17.91 7.00 4.67
CA VAL A 88 -16.67 7.79 4.78
C VAL A 88 -16.72 8.61 6.06
N VAL A 89 -15.68 8.48 6.89
CA VAL A 89 -15.57 9.15 8.19
C VAL A 89 -14.20 9.79 8.38
N ARG A 90 -14.12 10.69 9.36
CA ARG A 90 -12.86 11.29 9.84
C ARG A 90 -12.66 10.93 11.28
N ASP A 91 -11.66 10.12 11.58
CA ASP A 91 -11.31 9.76 12.94
C ASP A 91 -9.80 9.74 13.13
N GLY A 92 -9.31 10.73 13.88
CA GLY A 92 -7.88 10.89 14.15
C GLY A 92 -7.28 9.80 15.05
N GLY A 93 -8.07 9.13 15.88
CA GLY A 93 -7.63 8.03 16.74
C GLY A 93 -7.32 6.79 15.90
N ILE A 94 -8.24 6.39 15.04
CA ILE A 94 -8.05 5.26 14.11
C ILE A 94 -6.85 5.51 13.19
N VAL A 95 -6.72 6.73 12.65
CA VAL A 95 -5.56 7.09 11.82
C VAL A 95 -4.26 6.97 12.60
N ARG A 96 -4.19 7.49 13.84
CA ARG A 96 -2.99 7.34 14.70
C ARG A 96 -2.70 5.90 15.06
N ALA A 97 -3.70 5.07 15.28
CA ALA A 97 -3.54 3.65 15.54
C ALA A 97 -2.93 2.92 14.33
N ALA A 98 -3.42 3.19 13.12
CA ALA A 98 -2.83 2.66 11.89
C ALA A 98 -1.39 3.15 11.68
N GLU A 99 -1.10 4.44 11.91
CA GLU A 99 0.26 5.02 11.84
C GLU A 99 1.21 4.41 12.87
N ALA A 100 0.70 3.98 14.04
CA ALA A 100 1.51 3.35 15.07
C ALA A 100 2.17 2.05 14.61
N ALA A 101 1.58 1.34 13.65
CA ALA A 101 2.16 0.14 13.05
C ALA A 101 3.48 0.42 12.28
N TYR A 102 3.71 1.68 11.88
CA TYR A 102 4.90 2.09 11.11
C TYR A 102 6.06 2.59 11.97
N ARG A 103 5.92 2.68 13.30
CA ARG A 103 6.91 3.32 14.18
C ARG A 103 8.34 2.79 14.05
N THR A 104 8.49 1.53 13.67
CA THR A 104 9.80 0.87 13.53
C THR A 104 10.34 0.88 12.11
N THR A 105 9.53 1.23 11.11
CA THR A 105 9.86 1.08 9.69
C THR A 105 9.94 2.40 8.93
N VAL A 106 9.41 3.49 9.50
CA VAL A 106 9.39 4.81 8.87
C VAL A 106 9.96 5.86 9.82
N PRO A 107 10.77 6.82 9.33
CA PRO A 107 11.32 7.90 10.15
C PRO A 107 10.26 8.71 10.89
N ALA A 108 10.61 9.24 12.07
CA ALA A 108 9.72 10.08 12.84
C ALA A 108 9.30 11.33 12.05
N GLY A 109 8.01 11.65 12.10
CA GLY A 109 7.42 12.80 11.39
C GLY A 109 6.93 12.50 9.97
N VAL A 110 7.36 11.40 9.36
CA VAL A 110 6.86 10.94 8.07
C VAL A 110 5.60 10.08 8.30
N ARG A 111 4.56 10.32 7.53
CA ARG A 111 3.26 9.67 7.74
C ARG A 111 2.78 8.95 6.48
N PRO A 112 2.34 7.68 6.59
CA PRO A 112 1.86 6.91 5.47
C PRO A 112 0.49 7.39 4.96
N SER A 113 0.20 7.05 3.71
CA SER A 113 -1.16 7.09 3.17
C SER A 113 -1.91 5.83 3.60
N LEU A 114 -3.20 6.01 3.94
CA LEU A 114 -4.06 4.98 4.50
C LEU A 114 -5.42 5.01 3.78
N LEU A 115 -5.82 3.90 3.21
CA LEU A 115 -7.13 3.69 2.58
C LEU A 115 -7.78 2.51 3.27
N LEU A 116 -8.42 2.73 4.42
CA LEU A 116 -8.93 1.67 5.29
C LEU A 116 -10.45 1.69 5.39
N ALA A 117 -11.03 0.51 5.39
CA ALA A 117 -12.42 0.26 5.70
C ALA A 117 -12.50 -0.62 6.96
N ILE A 118 -13.44 -0.32 7.82
CA ILE A 118 -13.69 -1.05 9.05
C ILE A 118 -15.16 -1.45 9.05
N ASP A 119 -15.42 -2.74 9.15
CA ASP A 119 -16.74 -3.29 9.34
C ASP A 119 -16.84 -3.82 10.77
N LEU A 120 -17.87 -3.40 11.50
CA LEU A 120 -18.14 -3.80 12.87
C LEU A 120 -19.65 -3.78 13.17
N PRO A 121 -20.14 -4.44 14.25
CA PRO A 121 -21.54 -4.43 14.61
C PRO A 121 -22.08 -3.01 14.76
N GLY A 122 -23.30 -2.78 14.28
CA GLY A 122 -23.92 -1.46 14.28
C GLY A 122 -24.14 -0.87 15.69
N GLU A 123 -24.27 -1.74 16.71
CA GLU A 123 -24.38 -1.38 18.11
C GLU A 123 -23.08 -0.84 18.74
N ASP A 124 -21.94 -1.09 18.09
CA ASP A 124 -20.62 -0.63 18.55
C ASP A 124 -20.21 0.72 17.98
N VAL A 125 -21.02 1.27 17.07
CA VAL A 125 -20.74 2.55 16.43
C VAL A 125 -21.98 3.45 16.34
N ASP A 126 -21.88 4.66 16.87
CA ASP A 126 -22.87 5.72 16.65
C ASP A 126 -22.37 6.69 15.57
N VAL A 127 -23.07 6.74 14.46
CA VAL A 127 -22.76 7.59 13.29
C VAL A 127 -23.57 8.89 13.29
N ASN A 128 -24.42 9.13 14.30
CA ASN A 128 -25.32 10.28 14.35
C ASN A 128 -24.84 11.40 15.28
N VAL A 129 -23.54 11.62 15.38
CA VAL A 129 -22.95 12.54 16.36
C VAL A 129 -22.74 13.97 15.87
N HIS A 130 -22.78 14.21 14.54
CA HIS A 130 -22.55 15.56 13.97
C HIS A 130 -23.44 15.82 12.76
N PRO A 131 -23.95 17.07 12.53
CA PRO A 131 -24.74 17.42 11.34
C PRO A 131 -24.06 17.08 10.01
N ALA A 132 -22.74 17.21 9.91
CA ALA A 132 -21.96 16.82 8.75
C ALA A 132 -21.73 15.29 8.61
N LYS A 133 -22.14 14.50 9.62
CA LYS A 133 -22.04 13.00 9.65
C LYS A 133 -20.64 12.44 9.28
N ALA A 134 -19.60 13.25 9.44
CA ALA A 134 -18.22 12.85 9.15
C ALA A 134 -17.50 12.29 10.39
N GLU A 135 -18.09 12.44 11.58
CA GLU A 135 -17.55 11.93 12.83
C GLU A 135 -18.39 10.74 13.32
N VAL A 136 -17.70 9.79 13.94
CA VAL A 136 -18.33 8.60 14.53
C VAL A 136 -17.89 8.47 15.97
N ARG A 137 -18.77 7.89 16.80
CA ARG A 137 -18.42 7.48 18.18
C ARG A 137 -18.43 5.97 18.24
N PHE A 138 -17.32 5.40 18.72
CA PHE A 138 -17.21 3.98 19.00
C PHE A 138 -17.56 3.72 20.47
N ARG A 139 -18.29 2.64 20.75
CA ARG A 139 -18.60 2.21 22.09
C ARG A 139 -17.31 1.93 22.88
N ASP A 140 -16.45 1.10 22.30
CA ASP A 140 -15.16 0.71 22.86
C ASP A 140 -14.02 1.08 21.88
N ARG A 141 -13.58 2.32 21.98
CA ARG A 141 -12.57 2.87 21.08
C ARG A 141 -11.22 2.17 21.20
N TRP A 142 -10.79 1.89 22.42
CA TRP A 142 -9.45 1.37 22.68
C TRP A 142 -9.19 -0.02 22.11
N PRO A 143 -10.06 -1.01 22.24
CA PRO A 143 -9.95 -2.29 21.55
C PRO A 143 -9.90 -2.12 20.01
N LEU A 144 -10.75 -1.27 19.45
CA LEU A 144 -10.78 -1.03 18.01
C LEU A 144 -9.46 -0.44 17.50
N GLU A 145 -8.90 0.56 18.16
CA GLU A 145 -7.60 1.13 17.81
C GLU A 145 -6.48 0.06 17.81
N ARG A 146 -6.49 -0.85 18.79
CA ARG A 146 -5.54 -1.97 18.85
C ARG A 146 -5.73 -2.99 17.73
N ILE A 147 -6.97 -3.29 17.36
CA ILE A 147 -7.29 -4.18 16.23
C ILE A 147 -6.73 -3.56 14.93
N VAL A 148 -6.99 -2.28 14.69
CA VAL A 148 -6.50 -1.57 13.51
C VAL A 148 -4.96 -1.56 13.46
N GLU A 149 -4.30 -1.24 14.56
CA GLU A 149 -2.83 -1.28 14.64
C GLU A 149 -2.27 -2.67 14.31
N ARG A 150 -2.87 -3.75 14.86
CA ARG A 150 -2.45 -5.12 14.59
C ARG A 150 -2.68 -5.53 13.14
N ALA A 151 -3.85 -5.21 12.57
CA ALA A 151 -4.18 -5.51 11.20
C ALA A 151 -3.16 -4.89 10.22
N VAL A 152 -2.83 -3.62 10.41
CA VAL A 152 -1.83 -2.92 9.59
C VAL A 152 -0.44 -3.54 9.81
N ARG A 153 -0.04 -3.80 11.05
CA ARG A 153 1.25 -4.43 11.37
C ARG A 153 1.41 -5.82 10.74
N ARG A 154 0.35 -6.64 10.77
CA ARG A 154 0.34 -7.96 10.10
C ARG A 154 0.53 -7.82 8.59
N ALA A 155 -0.18 -6.90 7.95
CA ALA A 155 -0.05 -6.65 6.52
C ALA A 155 1.38 -6.23 6.12
N LEU A 156 2.03 -5.36 6.91
CA LEU A 156 3.41 -4.94 6.70
C LEU A 156 4.40 -6.08 6.95
N GLY A 157 4.22 -6.87 8.02
CA GLY A 157 5.09 -8.02 8.37
C GLY A 157 5.01 -9.15 7.36
N THR A 158 3.84 -9.42 6.78
CA THR A 158 3.68 -10.40 5.69
C THR A 158 4.51 -10.00 4.45
N MET A 159 4.63 -8.71 4.19
CA MET A 159 5.44 -8.19 3.09
C MET A 159 6.94 -8.41 3.32
N GLU A 160 7.44 -8.15 4.53
CA GLU A 160 8.84 -8.39 4.90
C GLU A 160 9.21 -9.86 4.79
N SER A 161 8.33 -10.76 5.23
CA SER A 161 8.51 -12.21 5.12
C SER A 161 8.52 -12.67 3.65
N ALA A 162 7.69 -12.10 2.79
CA ALA A 162 7.65 -12.44 1.36
C ALA A 162 8.90 -11.97 0.61
N VAL A 163 9.52 -10.86 1.01
CA VAL A 163 10.80 -10.38 0.48
C VAL A 163 11.95 -11.27 0.98
N GLY A 164 11.93 -11.68 2.25
CA GLY A 164 12.95 -12.56 2.84
C GLY A 164 13.00 -13.95 2.19
N ILE A 165 11.86 -14.52 1.82
CA ILE A 165 11.76 -15.84 1.17
C ILE A 165 12.36 -15.83 -0.26
N ARG A 166 12.41 -14.69 -0.93
CA ARG A 166 13.06 -14.58 -2.25
C ARG A 166 14.60 -14.65 -2.21
N VAL A 167 15.20 -14.43 -1.06
CA VAL A 167 16.67 -14.36 -0.90
C VAL A 167 17.27 -15.71 -0.49
N TRP A 168 16.47 -16.68 0.01
CA TRP A 168 17.00 -17.95 0.50
C TRP A 168 16.16 -19.14 0.03
N ALA A 169 16.42 -19.62 -1.20
CA ALA A 169 16.20 -21.00 -1.61
C ALA A 169 17.55 -21.66 -1.83
N PRO A 170 18.11 -22.39 -0.86
CA PRO A 170 19.32 -23.18 -1.11
C PRO A 170 18.94 -24.31 -2.06
N GLY A 171 19.37 -24.21 -3.32
CA GLY A 171 19.15 -25.24 -4.33
C GLY A 171 18.27 -24.86 -5.53
N ALA A 172 17.69 -23.68 -5.61
CA ALA A 172 17.15 -23.21 -6.88
C ALA A 172 18.31 -22.96 -7.85
N ARG A 173 18.56 -23.93 -8.75
CA ARG A 173 19.38 -23.65 -9.93
C ARG A 173 18.65 -22.54 -10.70
N VAL A 174 19.20 -21.33 -10.63
CA VAL A 174 18.82 -20.27 -11.56
C VAL A 174 19.21 -20.80 -12.94
N ALA A 175 18.23 -21.18 -13.74
CA ALA A 175 18.45 -21.42 -15.15
C ALA A 175 18.87 -20.07 -15.72
N LEU A 176 20.16 -19.90 -15.96
CA LEU A 176 20.69 -18.76 -16.67
C LEU A 176 20.10 -18.81 -18.09
N PRO A 177 19.58 -17.69 -18.63
CA PRO A 177 19.19 -17.63 -20.03
C PRO A 177 20.37 -18.10 -20.90
N ALA A 178 20.08 -18.88 -21.93
CA ALA A 178 21.11 -19.48 -22.82
C ALA A 178 22.08 -18.46 -23.42
N ASP A 179 21.70 -17.20 -23.46
CA ASP A 179 22.49 -16.09 -24.03
C ASP A 179 23.68 -15.65 -23.16
N ILE A 180 23.76 -16.07 -21.89
CA ILE A 180 24.91 -15.72 -21.02
C ILE A 180 26.12 -16.63 -21.31
N GLU A 181 25.92 -17.81 -21.92
CA GLU A 181 27.02 -18.69 -22.35
C GLU A 181 27.87 -18.04 -23.44
N ALA A 182 27.30 -17.12 -24.23
CA ALA A 182 27.98 -16.35 -25.25
C ALA A 182 28.90 -15.24 -24.71
N LEU A 183 28.82 -14.92 -23.40
CA LEU A 183 29.64 -13.88 -22.74
C LEU A 183 30.80 -14.45 -21.92
N ARG A 184 31.09 -15.74 -22.03
CA ARG A 184 32.33 -16.30 -21.45
C ARG A 184 33.53 -15.69 -22.17
N PRO A 185 34.47 -15.01 -21.47
CA PRO A 185 35.70 -14.57 -22.06
C PRO A 185 36.44 -15.81 -22.60
N GLN A 186 36.77 -15.79 -23.88
CA GLN A 186 37.64 -16.82 -24.45
C GLN A 186 39.00 -16.71 -23.78
N VAL A 187 39.30 -17.66 -22.87
CA VAL A 187 40.64 -17.82 -22.28
C VAL A 187 41.57 -18.33 -23.41
N GLY A 188 42.27 -17.43 -24.08
CA GLY A 188 43.13 -17.78 -25.17
C GLY A 188 43.72 -16.60 -25.97
N GLY A 189 43.36 -15.34 -25.61
CA GLY A 189 44.03 -14.17 -26.23
C GLY A 189 45.31 -13.77 -25.45
N PRO A 190 46.33 -13.18 -26.14
CA PRO A 190 47.56 -12.78 -25.47
C PRO A 190 47.27 -11.71 -24.40
N HIS A 191 47.76 -11.94 -23.20
CA HIS A 191 47.64 -11.05 -22.05
C HIS A 191 48.29 -9.70 -22.37
N PRO A 192 47.63 -8.54 -22.19
CA PRO A 192 48.20 -7.24 -22.51
C PRO A 192 49.27 -6.73 -21.53
N PHE A 193 49.64 -7.52 -20.54
CA PHE A 193 50.73 -7.21 -19.60
C PHE A 193 51.78 -8.32 -19.62
N GLN A 194 52.72 -8.23 -20.58
CA GLN A 194 54.00 -8.89 -20.43
C GLN A 194 54.87 -8.07 -19.47
N VAL A 195 55.18 -8.65 -18.29
CA VAL A 195 56.20 -8.10 -17.42
C VAL A 195 57.56 -8.28 -18.13
N PRO A 196 58.39 -7.21 -18.33
CA PRO A 196 59.69 -7.36 -18.91
C PRO A 196 60.59 -8.18 -17.97
N GLU A 197 61.30 -9.20 -18.53
CA GLU A 197 62.31 -9.95 -17.82
C GLU A 197 63.46 -9.03 -17.33
N PRO A 198 64.03 -9.29 -16.12
CA PRO A 198 65.16 -8.53 -15.64
C PRO A 198 66.39 -8.81 -16.49
N VAL A 199 67.07 -7.74 -16.96
CA VAL A 199 68.32 -7.78 -17.68
C VAL A 199 69.42 -8.33 -16.74
N PRO A 200 70.20 -9.41 -17.11
CA PRO A 200 71.32 -9.87 -16.31
C PRO A 200 72.46 -8.87 -16.33
N ALA A 201 73.14 -8.76 -15.17
CA ALA A 201 74.30 -7.87 -14.97
C ALA A 201 75.56 -8.31 -15.74
#